data_02a389e2ed12fc6a92ed5a335a6d00ce
#
_entry.id   02a389e2ed12fc6a92ed5a335a6d00ce
#
_cell.length_a   1.000
_cell.length_b   1.000
_cell.length_c   1.000
_cell.angle_alpha   90.00
_cell.angle_beta   90.00
_cell.angle_gamma   90.00
#
_symmetry.space_group_name_H-M   'P 1'
#
loop_
_entity.id
_entity.type
_entity.pdbx_description
1 polymer ?
#
loop_
_entity_poly.entity_id
_entity_poly.type
_entity_poly.pdbx_seq_one_letter_code
_entity_poly.pdbx_strand_id
1 'polypeptide(L)'
;MVAVMVTCPECSAANRLHAKTCRQCGAPLQKNWQKSRRMRNKVLRRTDFVAAARANQKATRRLVLLLLSMLVILGYLLGWTVQLLSGAVPEGIETIWFASRWGGLCALVLLAIGIVWSWIAFHKGDRIVLRLTGANEVSESDEPQLHNVVHEMAIAAGIRKPRLYVIETDALNAFATGMSPAHSAIGVTRGLLDTLNREELQGVIGHEMGHIVNWDIRYATAVGIIVGLIALVSDAALRSLYFSGRSRSSGRGGAGAAFLVLALMAFAALAPVFAFLVQMAVSRQREFLADATSVRLTRHPQGLISALEKLATHAQPFKGANRATQHMFIVNPFRNFREKSSRLMATHPPLELRMNRLRNLGGE
;
A
#
# COMPACT_ATOMS: atom_id res chain seq x y z
N MET A 1 23.69 -41.34 4.34
CA MET A 1 24.08 -39.93 4.11
C MET A 1 23.77 -39.61 2.65
N VAL A 2 22.72 -38.86 2.40
CA VAL A 2 22.36 -38.42 1.05
C VAL A 2 23.29 -37.25 0.70
N ALA A 3 24.11 -37.44 -0.36
CA ALA A 3 25.02 -36.40 -0.82
C ALA A 3 24.20 -35.26 -1.43
N VAL A 4 24.18 -34.08 -0.77
CA VAL A 4 23.54 -32.89 -1.30
C VAL A 4 24.27 -32.42 -2.55
N MET A 5 23.56 -32.37 -3.67
CA MET A 5 24.07 -32.01 -4.99
C MET A 5 23.63 -30.60 -5.37
N VAL A 6 24.42 -29.90 -6.17
CA VAL A 6 24.13 -28.58 -6.75
C VAL A 6 24.04 -28.70 -8.26
N THR A 7 22.97 -28.18 -8.85
CA THR A 7 22.78 -28.18 -10.31
C THR A 7 23.50 -26.99 -10.95
N CYS A 8 24.24 -27.21 -11.99
CA CYS A 8 24.91 -26.16 -12.76
C CYS A 8 23.88 -25.32 -13.53
N PRO A 9 23.89 -23.99 -13.42
CA PRO A 9 22.94 -23.13 -14.12
C PRO A 9 23.18 -23.08 -15.65
N GLU A 10 24.37 -23.45 -16.10
CA GLU A 10 24.76 -23.40 -17.53
C GLU A 10 24.45 -24.69 -18.29
N CYS A 11 24.61 -25.86 -17.66
CA CYS A 11 24.44 -27.14 -18.32
C CYS A 11 23.57 -28.14 -17.55
N SER A 12 22.91 -27.73 -16.47
CA SER A 12 22.05 -28.55 -15.62
C SER A 12 22.70 -29.81 -14.99
N ALA A 13 24.02 -29.96 -15.07
CA ALA A 13 24.72 -31.09 -14.50
C ALA A 13 24.76 -31.04 -12.97
N ALA A 14 24.52 -32.16 -12.30
CA ALA A 14 24.63 -32.30 -10.88
C ALA A 14 26.10 -32.32 -10.41
N ASN A 15 26.43 -31.44 -9.46
CA ASN A 15 27.77 -31.26 -8.90
C ASN A 15 27.74 -31.40 -7.38
N ARG A 16 28.88 -31.77 -6.77
CA ARG A 16 28.98 -31.82 -5.30
C ARG A 16 28.83 -30.42 -4.72
N LEU A 17 28.18 -30.30 -3.54
CA LEU A 17 27.86 -29.03 -2.87
C LEU A 17 29.03 -28.04 -2.73
N HIS A 18 30.27 -28.55 -2.69
CA HIS A 18 31.49 -27.74 -2.51
C HIS A 18 32.30 -27.56 -3.79
N ALA A 19 31.80 -28.00 -4.95
CA ALA A 19 32.51 -27.82 -6.21
C ALA A 19 32.67 -26.34 -6.58
N LYS A 20 33.88 -25.90 -6.90
CA LYS A 20 34.17 -24.51 -7.30
C LYS A 20 33.73 -24.26 -8.74
N THR A 21 33.83 -25.29 -9.57
CA THR A 21 33.48 -25.27 -10.99
C THR A 21 32.66 -26.51 -11.35
N CYS A 22 31.83 -26.40 -12.38
CA CYS A 22 31.04 -27.49 -12.89
C CYS A 22 31.96 -28.56 -13.52
N ARG A 23 31.73 -29.82 -13.16
CA ARG A 23 32.52 -30.95 -13.72
C ARG A 23 32.30 -31.14 -15.21
N GLN A 24 31.16 -30.69 -15.75
CA GLN A 24 30.81 -30.93 -17.14
C GLN A 24 31.15 -29.76 -18.07
N CYS A 25 30.90 -28.50 -17.67
CA CYS A 25 31.11 -27.34 -18.55
C CYS A 25 32.14 -26.33 -18.02
N GLY A 26 32.79 -26.60 -16.86
CA GLY A 26 33.78 -25.68 -16.27
C GLY A 26 33.23 -24.40 -15.68
N ALA A 27 31.93 -24.15 -15.76
CA ALA A 27 31.33 -22.89 -15.25
C ALA A 27 31.53 -22.73 -13.74
N PRO A 28 31.80 -21.52 -13.23
CA PRO A 28 32.05 -21.29 -11.82
C PRO A 28 30.75 -21.40 -10.99
N LEU A 29 30.67 -22.35 -10.06
CA LEU A 29 29.51 -22.63 -9.22
C LEU A 29 29.47 -21.78 -7.94
N GLN A 30 30.62 -21.30 -7.46
CA GLN A 30 30.71 -20.64 -6.16
C GLN A 30 30.21 -19.18 -6.12
N LYS A 31 30.27 -18.41 -7.22
CA LYS A 31 29.79 -17.00 -7.21
C LYS A 31 28.28 -16.90 -6.96
N ASN A 32 27.50 -17.82 -7.52
CA ASN A 32 26.04 -17.82 -7.32
C ASN A 32 25.66 -18.39 -5.95
N TRP A 33 26.41 -19.36 -5.41
CA TRP A 33 26.14 -19.96 -4.12
C TRP A 33 26.40 -18.98 -2.94
N GLN A 34 27.50 -18.23 -2.99
CA GLN A 34 27.78 -17.20 -1.98
C GLN A 34 26.74 -16.06 -2.02
N LYS A 35 26.27 -15.68 -3.21
CA LYS A 35 25.22 -14.67 -3.38
C LYS A 35 23.86 -15.20 -2.88
N SER A 36 23.51 -16.46 -3.17
CA SER A 36 22.27 -17.07 -2.67
C SER A 36 22.34 -17.35 -1.16
N ARG A 37 23.51 -17.77 -0.61
CA ARG A 37 23.72 -17.93 0.83
C ARG A 37 23.71 -16.60 1.57
N ARG A 38 24.28 -15.52 1.00
CA ARG A 38 24.15 -14.16 1.55
C ARG A 38 22.70 -13.66 1.50
N MET A 39 21.97 -13.93 0.42
CA MET A 39 20.53 -13.61 0.35
C MET A 39 19.72 -14.47 1.32
N ARG A 40 19.95 -15.77 1.41
CA ARG A 40 19.30 -16.67 2.35
C ARG A 40 19.58 -16.29 3.81
N ASN A 41 20.84 -15.98 4.16
CA ASN A 41 21.17 -15.50 5.50
C ASN A 41 20.67 -14.07 5.78
N LYS A 42 20.42 -13.26 4.76
CA LYS A 42 19.79 -11.95 4.90
C LYS A 42 18.27 -12.06 5.09
N VAL A 43 17.64 -13.09 4.51
CA VAL A 43 16.22 -13.42 4.65
C VAL A 43 15.97 -14.22 5.93
N LEU A 44 16.91 -15.12 6.32
CA LEU A 44 16.88 -15.94 7.55
C LEU A 44 17.52 -15.27 8.78
N ARG A 45 18.11 -14.09 8.64
CA ARG A 45 18.31 -13.28 9.84
C ARG A 45 16.93 -13.06 10.42
N ARG A 46 16.70 -13.66 11.62
CA ARG A 46 15.49 -13.50 12.44
C ARG A 46 14.88 -12.15 12.09
N THR A 47 13.81 -12.15 11.31
CA THR A 47 13.02 -10.94 11.11
C THR A 47 12.52 -10.64 12.51
N ASP A 48 13.15 -9.67 13.15
CA ASP A 48 12.70 -9.19 14.43
C ASP A 48 11.39 -8.45 14.14
N PHE A 49 10.28 -9.21 14.27
CA PHE A 49 8.93 -8.71 14.00
C PHE A 49 8.64 -7.47 14.86
N VAL A 50 9.23 -7.38 16.06
CA VAL A 50 9.09 -6.21 16.93
C VAL A 50 9.83 -5.02 16.34
N ALA A 51 11.05 -5.22 15.81
CA ALA A 51 11.78 -4.17 15.13
C ALA A 51 11.08 -3.73 13.84
N ALA A 52 10.51 -4.67 13.07
CA ALA A 52 9.74 -4.36 11.87
C ALA A 52 8.47 -3.56 12.20
N ALA A 53 7.71 -3.94 13.23
CA ALA A 53 6.54 -3.20 13.70
C ALA A 53 6.90 -1.78 14.16
N ARG A 54 8.00 -1.61 14.93
CA ARG A 54 8.50 -0.28 15.34
C ARG A 54 8.94 0.57 14.14
N ALA A 55 9.61 -0.05 13.15
CA ALA A 55 10.01 0.64 11.92
C ALA A 55 8.79 1.11 11.12
N ASN A 56 7.75 0.27 11.00
CA ASN A 56 6.49 0.62 10.35
C ASN A 56 5.75 1.77 11.05
N GLN A 57 5.71 1.78 12.38
CA GLN A 57 5.12 2.88 13.14
C GLN A 57 5.89 4.20 12.96
N LYS A 58 7.23 4.16 12.93
CA LYS A 58 8.06 5.35 12.64
C LYS A 58 7.85 5.83 11.20
N ALA A 59 7.79 4.92 10.23
CA ALA A 59 7.53 5.24 8.83
C ALA A 59 6.14 5.89 8.68
N THR A 60 5.11 5.35 9.33
CA THR A 60 3.74 5.92 9.32
C THR A 60 3.75 7.37 9.81
N ARG A 61 4.41 7.65 10.95
CA ARG A 61 4.50 9.03 11.47
C ARG A 61 5.19 9.98 10.51
N ARG A 62 6.32 9.57 9.92
CA ARG A 62 7.05 10.41 8.95
C ARG A 62 6.20 10.70 7.71
N LEU A 63 5.45 9.71 7.23
CA LEU A 63 4.60 9.87 6.07
C LEU A 63 3.39 10.76 6.35
N VAL A 64 2.73 10.61 7.49
CA VAL A 64 1.67 11.51 7.89
C VAL A 64 2.17 12.96 7.95
N LEU A 65 3.35 13.19 8.54
CA LEU A 65 3.96 14.52 8.58
C LEU A 65 4.27 15.06 7.17
N LEU A 66 4.82 14.22 6.28
CA LEU A 66 5.07 14.59 4.88
C LEU A 66 3.76 14.98 4.16
N LEU A 67 2.71 14.18 4.31
CA LEU A 67 1.42 14.43 3.67
C LEU A 67 0.75 15.69 4.23
N LEU A 68 0.86 15.94 5.53
CA LEU A 68 0.40 17.18 6.14
C LEU A 68 1.18 18.40 5.64
N SER A 69 2.51 18.29 5.46
CA SER A 69 3.29 19.38 4.87
C SER A 69 2.87 19.70 3.44
N MET A 70 2.49 18.68 2.65
CA MET A 70 1.94 18.91 1.30
C MET A 70 0.62 19.68 1.36
N LEU A 71 -0.27 19.39 2.30
CA LEU A 71 -1.51 20.14 2.50
C LEU A 71 -1.23 21.59 2.90
N VAL A 72 -0.26 21.83 3.77
CA VAL A 72 0.15 23.20 4.17
C VAL A 72 0.67 24.00 2.97
N ILE A 73 1.54 23.40 2.15
CA ILE A 73 2.07 24.04 0.94
C ILE A 73 0.94 24.34 -0.04
N LEU A 74 0.03 23.39 -0.26
CA LEU A 74 -1.12 23.58 -1.15
C LEU A 74 -2.03 24.69 -0.65
N GLY A 75 -2.32 24.74 0.66
CA GLY A 75 -3.10 25.81 1.28
C GLY A 75 -2.45 27.18 1.15
N TYR A 76 -1.14 27.24 1.36
CA TYR A 76 -0.41 28.49 1.24
C TYR A 76 -0.44 29.02 -0.21
N LEU A 77 -0.16 28.18 -1.20
CA LEU A 77 -0.22 28.55 -2.61
C LEU A 77 -1.63 28.99 -3.03
N LEU A 78 -2.66 28.27 -2.55
CA LEU A 78 -4.06 28.58 -2.84
C LEU A 78 -4.44 29.96 -2.28
N GLY A 79 -4.22 30.21 -1.00
CA GLY A 79 -4.56 31.47 -0.35
C GLY A 79 -3.76 32.65 -0.92
N TRP A 80 -2.49 32.44 -1.24
CA TRP A 80 -1.66 33.47 -1.89
C TRP A 80 -2.18 33.79 -3.30
N THR A 81 -2.54 32.76 -4.09
CA THR A 81 -3.14 32.97 -5.41
C THR A 81 -4.46 33.74 -5.31
N VAL A 82 -5.32 33.43 -4.35
CA VAL A 82 -6.57 34.15 -4.11
C VAL A 82 -6.29 35.62 -3.75
N GLN A 83 -5.32 35.90 -2.90
CA GLN A 83 -4.93 37.27 -2.51
C GLN A 83 -4.48 38.10 -3.72
N LEU A 84 -3.61 37.54 -4.56
CA LEU A 84 -3.13 38.24 -5.76
C LEU A 84 -4.24 38.50 -6.79
N LEU A 85 -5.12 37.52 -6.98
CA LEU A 85 -6.23 37.64 -7.92
C LEU A 85 -7.33 38.59 -7.46
N SER A 86 -7.50 38.79 -6.13
CA SER A 86 -8.47 39.73 -5.55
C SER A 86 -8.00 41.20 -5.59
N GLY A 87 -6.74 41.43 -5.92
CA GLY A 87 -6.15 42.78 -5.89
C GLY A 87 -5.88 43.31 -4.48
N ALA A 88 -6.04 42.50 -3.46
CA ALA A 88 -5.81 42.83 -2.04
C ALA A 88 -4.32 42.78 -1.68
N VAL A 89 -3.45 43.35 -2.50
CA VAL A 89 -2.02 43.51 -2.17
C VAL A 89 -1.90 44.80 -1.38
N PRO A 90 -1.45 44.78 -0.10
CA PRO A 90 -1.23 46.01 0.65
C PRO A 90 -0.16 46.86 -0.02
N GLU A 91 -0.45 48.12 -0.26
CA GLU A 91 0.55 49.09 -0.72
C GLU A 91 1.67 49.18 0.31
N GLY A 92 2.93 49.02 -0.10
CA GLY A 92 4.10 49.17 0.77
C GLY A 92 4.80 47.89 1.23
N ILE A 93 4.32 46.69 0.89
CA ILE A 93 5.05 45.44 1.14
C ILE A 93 5.68 44.89 -0.13
N GLU A 94 6.53 45.69 -0.77
CA GLU A 94 7.34 45.26 -1.89
C GLU A 94 8.50 44.32 -1.46
N THR A 95 8.73 44.13 -0.18
CA THR A 95 9.95 43.50 0.34
C THR A 95 9.79 42.05 0.78
N ILE A 96 8.57 41.51 0.90
CA ILE A 96 8.39 40.11 1.33
C ILE A 96 7.47 39.38 0.34
N TRP A 97 7.99 39.02 -0.80
CA TRP A 97 7.35 38.20 -1.82
C TRP A 97 6.75 36.87 -1.31
N PHE A 98 7.16 36.44 -0.11
CA PHE A 98 6.76 35.18 0.49
C PHE A 98 5.74 35.33 1.66
N ALA A 99 5.34 36.53 2.05
CA ALA A 99 4.43 36.76 3.18
C ALA A 99 3.01 37.10 2.73
N SER A 100 2.23 36.08 2.40
CA SER A 100 0.79 36.22 2.17
C SER A 100 -0.02 35.93 3.44
N ARG A 101 -0.79 36.91 3.93
CA ARG A 101 -1.71 36.70 5.06
C ARG A 101 -2.79 35.67 4.72
N TRP A 102 -3.36 35.74 3.53
CA TRP A 102 -4.34 34.76 3.06
C TRP A 102 -3.69 33.38 2.82
N GLY A 103 -2.45 33.35 2.33
CA GLY A 103 -1.67 32.11 2.23
C GLY A 103 -1.47 31.46 3.57
N GLY A 104 -1.04 32.23 4.57
CA GLY A 104 -0.89 31.76 5.95
C GLY A 104 -2.20 31.25 6.57
N LEU A 105 -3.30 32.00 6.40
CA LEU A 105 -4.62 31.59 6.89
C LEU A 105 -5.10 30.28 6.23
N CYS A 106 -5.04 30.17 4.91
CA CYS A 106 -5.42 28.96 4.19
C CYS A 106 -4.53 27.76 4.56
N ALA A 107 -3.23 27.99 4.75
CA ALA A 107 -2.32 26.94 5.22
C ALA A 107 -2.70 26.43 6.61
N LEU A 108 -3.03 27.32 7.55
CA LEU A 108 -3.50 26.95 8.88
C LEU A 108 -4.85 26.23 8.85
N VAL A 109 -5.78 26.66 8.01
CA VAL A 109 -7.08 26.00 7.83
C VAL A 109 -6.89 24.59 7.28
N LEU A 110 -6.08 24.42 6.21
CA LEU A 110 -5.81 23.09 5.65
C LEU A 110 -5.01 22.21 6.61
N LEU A 111 -4.11 22.77 7.39
CA LEU A 111 -3.42 22.03 8.46
C LEU A 111 -4.42 21.52 9.51
N ALA A 112 -5.31 22.39 9.98
CA ALA A 112 -6.36 22.02 10.94
C ALA A 112 -7.27 20.92 10.38
N ILE A 113 -7.73 21.07 9.14
CA ILE A 113 -8.49 20.04 8.43
C ILE A 113 -7.69 18.74 8.35
N GLY A 114 -6.42 18.80 7.96
CA GLY A 114 -5.54 17.63 7.88
C GLY A 114 -5.32 16.92 9.21
N ILE A 115 -5.20 17.68 10.30
CA ILE A 115 -5.08 17.13 11.67
C ILE A 115 -6.39 16.44 12.07
N VAL A 116 -7.54 17.11 11.91
CA VAL A 116 -8.86 16.53 12.21
C VAL A 116 -9.11 15.29 11.36
N TRP A 117 -8.78 15.35 10.07
CA TRP A 117 -8.93 14.22 9.14
C TRP A 117 -8.02 13.05 9.51
N SER A 118 -6.77 13.33 9.91
CA SER A 118 -5.85 12.32 10.44
C SER A 118 -6.39 11.70 11.72
N TRP A 119 -6.94 12.51 12.62
CA TRP A 119 -7.58 12.01 13.84
C TRP A 119 -8.77 11.09 13.52
N ILE A 120 -9.65 11.48 12.58
CA ILE A 120 -10.74 10.62 12.09
C ILE A 120 -10.19 9.34 11.48
N ALA A 121 -9.15 9.42 10.64
CA ALA A 121 -8.49 8.27 10.04
C ALA A 121 -7.96 7.29 11.09
N PHE A 122 -7.40 7.81 12.17
CA PHE A 122 -6.87 6.99 13.27
C PHE A 122 -7.95 6.37 14.17
N HIS A 123 -9.16 6.94 14.25
CA HIS A 123 -10.21 6.45 15.15
C HIS A 123 -11.36 5.72 14.42
N LYS A 124 -11.61 6.05 13.17
CA LYS A 124 -12.75 5.53 12.39
C LYS A 124 -12.33 5.03 10.99
N GLY A 125 -11.02 4.96 10.70
CA GLY A 125 -10.52 4.65 9.38
C GLY A 125 -10.94 3.27 8.88
N ASP A 126 -10.98 2.27 9.76
CA ASP A 126 -11.49 0.93 9.46
C ASP A 126 -12.94 0.97 8.94
N ARG A 127 -13.82 1.70 9.64
CA ARG A 127 -15.23 1.85 9.25
C ARG A 127 -15.39 2.59 7.92
N ILE A 128 -14.54 3.59 7.68
CA ILE A 128 -14.54 4.34 6.42
C ILE A 128 -14.16 3.42 5.27
N VAL A 129 -13.08 2.64 5.41
CA VAL A 129 -12.62 1.69 4.39
C VAL A 129 -13.70 0.63 4.12
N LEU A 130 -14.26 0.02 5.17
CA LEU A 130 -15.30 -1.01 5.04
C LEU A 130 -16.55 -0.48 4.32
N ARG A 131 -16.99 0.75 4.63
CA ARG A 131 -18.12 1.39 3.93
C ARG A 131 -17.81 1.71 2.47
N LEU A 132 -16.61 2.22 2.19
CA LEU A 132 -16.18 2.56 0.83
C LEU A 132 -16.06 1.33 -0.09
N THR A 133 -15.77 0.17 0.49
CA THR A 133 -15.67 -1.11 -0.24
C THR A 133 -16.99 -1.86 -0.33
N GLY A 134 -18.05 -1.39 0.34
CA GLY A 134 -19.35 -2.08 0.38
C GLY A 134 -19.30 -3.40 1.17
N ALA A 135 -18.40 -3.50 2.15
CA ALA A 135 -18.22 -4.69 2.96
C ALA A 135 -19.30 -4.80 4.05
N ASN A 136 -19.97 -5.95 4.12
CA ASN A 136 -20.97 -6.28 5.12
C ASN A 136 -20.39 -7.20 6.19
N GLU A 137 -20.69 -6.94 7.45
CA GLU A 137 -20.26 -7.78 8.56
C GLU A 137 -21.00 -9.11 8.50
N VAL A 138 -20.28 -10.22 8.67
CA VAL A 138 -20.84 -11.58 8.61
C VAL A 138 -20.72 -12.27 9.96
N SER A 139 -21.74 -13.03 10.31
CA SER A 139 -21.77 -13.84 11.53
C SER A 139 -21.14 -15.21 11.30
N GLU A 140 -20.92 -15.94 12.40
CA GLU A 140 -20.37 -17.30 12.36
C GLU A 140 -21.31 -18.29 11.70
N SER A 141 -22.63 -18.04 11.77
CA SER A 141 -23.66 -18.84 11.09
C SER A 141 -23.65 -18.59 9.58
N ASP A 142 -23.31 -17.38 9.11
CA ASP A 142 -23.33 -17.03 7.70
C ASP A 142 -22.12 -17.62 6.96
N GLU A 143 -20.93 -17.52 7.57
CA GLU A 143 -19.66 -17.92 6.96
C GLU A 143 -18.80 -18.77 7.93
N PRO A 144 -19.23 -19.99 8.29
CA PRO A 144 -18.57 -20.81 9.31
C PRO A 144 -17.14 -21.18 8.94
N GLN A 145 -16.85 -21.46 7.65
CA GLN A 145 -15.50 -21.80 7.21
C GLN A 145 -14.53 -20.61 7.37
N LEU A 146 -14.95 -19.40 6.96
CA LEU A 146 -14.15 -18.20 7.11
C LEU A 146 -13.88 -17.91 8.60
N HIS A 147 -14.92 -18.01 9.43
CA HIS A 147 -14.81 -17.77 10.86
C HIS A 147 -13.86 -18.73 11.55
N ASN A 148 -13.88 -20.03 11.19
CA ASN A 148 -12.98 -21.05 11.71
C ASN A 148 -11.53 -20.79 11.30
N VAL A 149 -11.29 -20.54 10.01
CA VAL A 149 -9.93 -20.26 9.49
C VAL A 149 -9.34 -19.02 10.18
N VAL A 150 -10.12 -17.94 10.29
CA VAL A 150 -9.64 -16.71 10.95
C VAL A 150 -9.40 -16.94 12.44
N HIS A 151 -10.23 -17.72 13.11
CA HIS A 151 -10.03 -18.05 14.52
C HIS A 151 -8.73 -18.82 14.75
N GLU A 152 -8.47 -19.84 13.95
CA GLU A 152 -7.23 -20.61 13.97
C GLU A 152 -5.98 -19.72 13.75
N MET A 153 -6.06 -18.85 12.75
CA MET A 153 -4.96 -17.93 12.44
C MET A 153 -4.77 -16.88 13.54
N ALA A 154 -5.83 -16.43 14.19
CA ALA A 154 -5.75 -15.49 15.31
C ALA A 154 -5.06 -16.13 16.53
N ILE A 155 -5.39 -17.39 16.83
CA ILE A 155 -4.71 -18.19 17.88
C ILE A 155 -3.23 -18.35 17.54
N ALA A 156 -2.90 -18.76 16.30
CA ALA A 156 -1.53 -18.96 15.86
C ALA A 156 -0.71 -17.65 15.90
N ALA A 157 -1.36 -16.51 15.63
CA ALA A 157 -0.77 -15.18 15.66
C ALA A 157 -0.68 -14.55 17.05
N GLY A 158 -1.40 -15.10 18.05
CA GLY A 158 -1.48 -14.56 19.39
C GLY A 158 -2.20 -13.22 19.50
N ILE A 159 -3.21 -12.99 18.65
CA ILE A 159 -4.01 -11.76 18.62
C ILE A 159 -5.49 -12.05 18.81
N ARG A 160 -6.27 -11.01 19.14
CA ARG A 160 -7.72 -11.10 19.16
C ARG A 160 -8.25 -11.38 17.75
N LYS A 161 -9.28 -12.24 17.61
CA LYS A 161 -9.98 -12.53 16.35
C LYS A 161 -10.45 -11.21 15.72
N PRO A 162 -10.02 -10.86 14.50
CA PRO A 162 -10.51 -9.70 13.76
C PRO A 162 -12.00 -9.82 13.44
N ARG A 163 -12.67 -8.69 13.25
CA ARG A 163 -14.04 -8.67 12.70
C ARG A 163 -14.01 -9.08 11.24
N LEU A 164 -15.03 -9.79 10.78
CA LEU A 164 -15.10 -10.35 9.44
C LEU A 164 -16.18 -9.69 8.62
N TYR A 165 -15.82 -9.40 7.37
CA TYR A 165 -16.68 -8.72 6.41
C TYR A 165 -16.61 -9.43 5.06
N VAL A 166 -17.73 -9.53 4.38
CA VAL A 166 -17.82 -10.04 3.01
C VAL A 166 -18.26 -8.90 2.07
N ILE A 167 -17.66 -8.89 0.88
CA ILE A 167 -18.01 -7.98 -0.20
C ILE A 167 -18.63 -8.82 -1.30
N GLU A 168 -19.88 -8.52 -1.67
CA GLU A 168 -20.61 -9.25 -2.70
C GLU A 168 -20.11 -8.85 -4.09
N THR A 169 -19.09 -9.57 -4.56
CA THR A 169 -18.48 -9.42 -5.89
C THR A 169 -17.77 -10.70 -6.28
N ASP A 170 -17.76 -11.02 -7.59
CA ASP A 170 -17.07 -12.18 -8.15
C ASP A 170 -15.53 -12.00 -8.22
N ALA A 171 -15.02 -10.80 -8.00
CA ALA A 171 -13.59 -10.54 -7.97
C ALA A 171 -12.93 -11.33 -6.83
N LEU A 172 -11.73 -11.86 -7.07
CA LEU A 172 -10.95 -12.59 -6.06
C LEU A 172 -10.05 -11.62 -5.30
N ASN A 173 -10.45 -11.26 -4.08
CA ASN A 173 -9.63 -10.35 -3.28
C ASN A 173 -9.89 -10.47 -1.77
N ALA A 174 -8.91 -10.01 -0.99
CA ALA A 174 -9.00 -9.85 0.46
C ALA A 174 -8.19 -8.63 0.90
N PHE A 175 -8.49 -8.10 2.07
CA PHE A 175 -7.71 -7.04 2.69
C PHE A 175 -7.90 -7.03 4.21
N ALA A 176 -6.87 -6.55 4.91
CA ALA A 176 -6.96 -6.23 6.32
C ALA A 176 -6.99 -4.71 6.54
N THR A 177 -7.77 -4.26 7.50
CA THR A 177 -7.88 -2.86 7.90
C THR A 177 -7.93 -2.72 9.42
N GLY A 178 -7.65 -1.52 9.93
CA GLY A 178 -7.71 -1.26 11.35
C GLY A 178 -6.54 -0.39 11.83
N MET A 179 -6.55 -0.09 13.13
CA MET A 179 -5.55 0.79 13.73
C MET A 179 -4.63 0.08 14.71
N SER A 180 -4.97 -1.14 15.09
CA SER A 180 -4.15 -2.01 15.94
C SER A 180 -4.59 -3.47 15.80
N PRO A 181 -3.76 -4.44 16.20
CA PRO A 181 -4.17 -5.85 16.21
C PRO A 181 -5.43 -6.12 17.03
N ALA A 182 -5.68 -5.35 18.09
CA ALA A 182 -6.90 -5.46 18.91
C ALA A 182 -8.15 -4.87 18.24
N HIS A 183 -7.97 -3.94 17.31
CA HIS A 183 -9.04 -3.25 16.58
C HIS A 183 -8.78 -3.40 15.08
N SER A 184 -8.95 -4.60 14.58
CA SER A 184 -8.72 -4.98 13.19
C SER A 184 -9.96 -5.64 12.59
N ALA A 185 -10.05 -5.60 11.27
CA ALA A 185 -11.06 -6.25 10.49
C ALA A 185 -10.43 -6.83 9.21
N ILE A 186 -10.98 -7.94 8.73
CA ILE A 186 -10.62 -8.57 7.47
C ILE A 186 -11.85 -8.54 6.57
N GLY A 187 -11.69 -8.00 5.36
CA GLY A 187 -12.70 -8.07 4.31
C GLY A 187 -12.28 -9.07 3.25
N VAL A 188 -13.21 -9.94 2.85
CA VAL A 188 -13.01 -10.97 1.84
C VAL A 188 -14.11 -10.84 0.79
N THR A 189 -13.80 -11.05 -0.48
CA THR A 189 -14.82 -11.05 -1.53
C THR A 189 -15.51 -12.39 -1.63
N ARG A 190 -16.78 -12.39 -2.06
CA ARG A 190 -17.57 -13.61 -2.31
C ARG A 190 -16.85 -14.55 -3.27
N GLY A 191 -16.40 -14.03 -4.42
CA GLY A 191 -15.68 -14.81 -5.41
C GLY A 191 -14.42 -15.49 -4.88
N LEU A 192 -13.72 -14.88 -3.90
CA LEU A 192 -12.58 -15.52 -3.26
C LEU A 192 -13.02 -16.69 -2.38
N LEU A 193 -14.09 -16.55 -1.59
CA LEU A 193 -14.62 -17.61 -0.75
C LEU A 193 -15.11 -18.81 -1.57
N ASP A 194 -15.74 -18.54 -2.72
CA ASP A 194 -16.28 -19.57 -3.62
C ASP A 194 -15.18 -20.31 -4.41
N THR A 195 -14.03 -19.65 -4.64
CA THR A 195 -12.95 -20.20 -5.49
C THR A 195 -11.88 -20.93 -4.71
N LEU A 196 -11.54 -20.44 -3.49
CA LEU A 196 -10.46 -21.00 -2.70
C LEU A 196 -10.92 -22.17 -1.83
N ASN A 197 -10.10 -23.23 -1.82
CA ASN A 197 -10.28 -24.27 -0.83
C ASN A 197 -9.80 -23.80 0.56
N ARG A 198 -10.01 -24.62 1.61
CA ARG A 198 -9.69 -24.26 2.98
C ARG A 198 -8.22 -23.92 3.21
N GLU A 199 -7.28 -24.65 2.60
CA GLU A 199 -5.84 -24.45 2.76
C GLU A 199 -5.37 -23.17 2.05
N GLU A 200 -5.91 -22.90 0.88
CA GLU A 200 -5.67 -21.66 0.13
C GLU A 200 -6.22 -20.44 0.87
N LEU A 201 -7.46 -20.55 1.41
CA LEU A 201 -8.07 -19.52 2.24
C LEU A 201 -7.23 -19.28 3.50
N GLN A 202 -6.74 -20.34 4.14
CA GLN A 202 -5.84 -20.26 5.30
C GLN A 202 -4.54 -19.53 4.95
N GLY A 203 -3.97 -19.78 3.77
CA GLY A 203 -2.80 -19.07 3.26
C GLY A 203 -3.05 -17.57 3.08
N VAL A 204 -4.17 -17.19 2.47
CA VAL A 204 -4.58 -15.77 2.28
C VAL A 204 -4.86 -15.10 3.62
N ILE A 205 -5.65 -15.72 4.48
CA ILE A 205 -5.94 -15.17 5.82
C ILE A 205 -4.66 -15.05 6.66
N GLY A 206 -3.74 -16.02 6.55
CA GLY A 206 -2.42 -15.94 7.20
C GLY A 206 -1.60 -14.73 6.70
N HIS A 207 -1.72 -14.38 5.42
CA HIS A 207 -1.10 -13.18 4.85
C HIS A 207 -1.73 -11.90 5.43
N GLU A 208 -3.06 -11.80 5.46
CA GLU A 208 -3.78 -10.68 6.07
C GLU A 208 -3.47 -10.53 7.57
N MET A 209 -3.37 -11.65 8.30
CA MET A 209 -2.90 -11.66 9.69
C MET A 209 -1.47 -11.13 9.81
N GLY A 210 -0.61 -11.38 8.80
CA GLY A 210 0.72 -10.80 8.72
C GLY A 210 0.70 -9.28 8.74
N HIS A 211 -0.18 -8.65 7.98
CA HIS A 211 -0.37 -7.19 7.99
C HIS A 211 -0.89 -6.66 9.33
N ILE A 212 -1.77 -7.42 9.99
CA ILE A 212 -2.29 -7.05 11.30
C ILE A 212 -1.19 -7.09 12.36
N VAL A 213 -0.47 -8.22 12.48
CA VAL A 213 0.59 -8.43 13.47
C VAL A 213 1.74 -7.44 13.31
N ASN A 214 2.09 -7.10 12.06
CA ASN A 214 3.18 -6.18 11.74
C ASN A 214 2.76 -4.70 11.79
N TRP A 215 1.51 -4.39 12.16
CA TRP A 215 0.94 -3.03 12.21
C TRP A 215 0.89 -2.33 10.84
N ASP A 216 0.94 -3.09 9.76
CA ASP A 216 0.83 -2.55 8.39
C ASP A 216 -0.54 -1.95 8.13
N ILE A 217 -1.60 -2.53 8.73
CA ILE A 217 -2.99 -2.05 8.61
C ILE A 217 -3.13 -0.59 9.03
N ARG A 218 -2.46 -0.19 10.12
CA ARG A 218 -2.50 1.19 10.62
C ARG A 218 -1.94 2.17 9.59
N TYR A 219 -0.84 1.78 8.97
CA TYR A 219 -0.22 2.57 7.92
C TYR A 219 -1.11 2.65 6.69
N ALA A 220 -1.56 1.51 6.17
CA ALA A 220 -2.39 1.44 4.97
C ALA A 220 -3.66 2.28 5.12
N THR A 221 -4.37 2.11 6.24
CA THR A 221 -5.61 2.84 6.54
C THR A 221 -5.37 4.36 6.65
N ALA A 222 -4.39 4.79 7.46
CA ALA A 222 -4.14 6.22 7.68
C ALA A 222 -3.64 6.91 6.40
N VAL A 223 -2.67 6.31 5.72
CA VAL A 223 -2.09 6.89 4.49
C VAL A 223 -3.12 6.93 3.38
N GLY A 224 -3.91 5.88 3.17
CA GLY A 224 -4.96 5.86 2.15
C GLY A 224 -5.97 6.99 2.31
N ILE A 225 -6.42 7.25 3.54
CA ILE A 225 -7.37 8.30 3.85
C ILE A 225 -6.77 9.70 3.65
N ILE A 226 -5.50 9.92 4.04
CA ILE A 226 -4.84 11.24 3.88
C ILE A 226 -4.51 11.49 2.40
N VAL A 227 -4.08 10.48 1.64
CA VAL A 227 -3.88 10.58 0.19
C VAL A 227 -5.19 10.93 -0.51
N GLY A 228 -6.30 10.34 -0.08
CA GLY A 228 -7.64 10.70 -0.56
C GLY A 228 -7.98 12.18 -0.30
N LEU A 229 -7.66 12.71 0.88
CA LEU A 229 -7.86 14.14 1.20
C LEU A 229 -7.03 15.05 0.29
N ILE A 230 -5.74 14.72 0.06
CA ILE A 230 -4.88 15.49 -0.84
C ILE A 230 -5.47 15.52 -2.25
N ALA A 231 -5.95 14.38 -2.73
CA ALA A 231 -6.58 14.29 -4.05
C ALA A 231 -7.84 15.16 -4.15
N LEU A 232 -8.70 15.15 -3.13
CA LEU A 232 -9.90 15.97 -3.06
C LEU A 232 -9.58 17.48 -3.04
N VAL A 233 -8.62 17.91 -2.21
CA VAL A 233 -8.22 19.32 -2.12
C VAL A 233 -7.56 19.78 -3.41
N SER A 234 -6.73 18.93 -4.02
CA SER A 234 -6.09 19.23 -5.31
C SER A 234 -7.12 19.37 -6.43
N ASP A 235 -8.09 18.48 -6.52
CA ASP A 235 -9.17 18.55 -7.50
C ASP A 235 -10.03 19.81 -7.32
N ALA A 236 -10.38 20.15 -6.06
CA ALA A 236 -11.11 21.37 -5.73
C ALA A 236 -10.31 22.63 -6.13
N ALA A 237 -8.99 22.66 -5.88
CA ALA A 237 -8.12 23.77 -6.28
C ALA A 237 -8.07 23.95 -7.81
N LEU A 238 -7.88 22.86 -8.56
CA LEU A 238 -7.84 22.89 -10.02
C LEU A 238 -9.18 23.32 -10.63
N ARG A 239 -10.31 22.81 -10.11
CA ARG A 239 -11.66 23.23 -10.54
C ARG A 239 -11.90 24.72 -10.25
N SER A 240 -11.52 25.20 -9.06
CA SER A 240 -11.66 26.60 -8.68
C SER A 240 -10.92 27.52 -9.66
N LEU A 241 -9.69 27.16 -10.05
CA LEU A 241 -8.92 27.91 -11.06
C LEU A 241 -9.57 27.87 -12.44
N TYR A 242 -10.08 26.72 -12.87
CA TYR A 242 -10.77 26.57 -14.16
C TYR A 242 -12.01 27.46 -14.27
N PHE A 243 -12.84 27.49 -13.22
CA PHE A 243 -14.03 28.34 -13.19
C PHE A 243 -13.70 29.82 -13.05
N SER A 244 -12.67 30.18 -12.26
CA SER A 244 -12.23 31.57 -12.09
C SER A 244 -11.60 32.16 -13.37
N GLY A 245 -10.89 31.35 -14.16
CA GLY A 245 -10.29 31.80 -15.43
C GLY A 245 -11.30 32.15 -16.49
N ARG A 246 -12.50 31.61 -16.44
CA ARG A 246 -13.59 31.91 -17.39
C ARG A 246 -14.29 33.26 -17.16
N SER A 247 -14.16 33.80 -15.94
CA SER A 247 -14.87 35.04 -15.55
C SER A 247 -14.00 36.33 -15.66
N ARG A 248 -12.72 36.24 -15.99
CA ARG A 248 -11.79 37.36 -15.98
C ARG A 248 -11.15 37.63 -17.35
N SER A 249 -11.84 38.46 -18.10
CA SER A 249 -11.34 39.08 -19.37
C SER A 249 -10.76 40.46 -19.14
N SER A 250 -10.06 40.78 -18.05
CA SER A 250 -9.35 42.07 -17.98
C SER A 250 -8.14 42.04 -17.04
N GLY A 251 -6.99 42.23 -17.66
CA GLY A 251 -5.65 42.24 -17.18
C GLY A 251 -5.31 43.06 -15.95
N ARG A 252 -5.27 42.42 -14.80
CA ARG A 252 -4.70 43.01 -13.58
C ARG A 252 -3.77 42.08 -12.83
N GLY A 253 -3.25 41.04 -13.46
CA GLY A 253 -2.24 40.14 -12.88
C GLY A 253 -0.91 40.32 -13.62
N GLY A 254 0.06 40.96 -12.99
CA GLY A 254 1.43 40.98 -13.53
C GLY A 254 2.05 39.59 -13.65
N ALA A 255 3.24 39.47 -14.22
CA ALA A 255 3.96 38.18 -14.39
C ALA A 255 4.03 37.33 -13.12
N GLY A 256 4.09 37.96 -11.92
CA GLY A 256 4.09 37.27 -10.66
C GLY A 256 2.80 36.49 -10.32
N ALA A 257 1.63 37.03 -10.66
CA ALA A 257 0.36 36.34 -10.47
C ALA A 257 0.23 35.15 -11.43
N ALA A 258 0.66 35.28 -12.67
CA ALA A 258 0.68 34.19 -13.64
C ALA A 258 1.60 33.05 -13.19
N PHE A 259 2.80 33.39 -12.68
CA PHE A 259 3.74 32.40 -12.13
C PHE A 259 3.11 31.62 -10.94
N LEU A 260 2.42 32.31 -10.04
CA LEU A 260 1.82 31.68 -8.86
C LEU A 260 0.63 30.78 -9.22
N VAL A 261 -0.20 31.19 -10.17
CA VAL A 261 -1.27 30.33 -10.71
C VAL A 261 -0.66 29.09 -11.33
N LEU A 262 0.41 29.23 -12.11
CA LEU A 262 1.12 28.09 -12.70
C LEU A 262 1.72 27.17 -11.62
N ALA A 263 2.35 27.75 -10.60
CA ALA A 263 2.91 26.99 -9.47
C ALA A 263 1.83 26.23 -8.71
N LEU A 264 0.68 26.85 -8.43
CA LEU A 264 -0.46 26.19 -7.80
C LEU A 264 -0.99 25.06 -8.69
N MET A 265 -1.18 25.29 -9.97
CA MET A 265 -1.64 24.26 -10.92
C MET A 265 -0.67 23.09 -10.98
N ALA A 266 0.63 23.35 -11.10
CA ALA A 266 1.65 22.32 -11.12
C ALA A 266 1.67 21.53 -9.80
N PHE A 267 1.63 22.20 -8.65
CA PHE A 267 1.61 21.55 -7.36
C PHE A 267 0.33 20.72 -7.15
N ALA A 268 -0.84 21.29 -7.47
CA ALA A 268 -2.13 20.59 -7.33
C ALA A 268 -2.22 19.35 -8.26
N ALA A 269 -1.63 19.43 -9.46
CA ALA A 269 -1.56 18.28 -10.37
C ALA A 269 -0.57 17.21 -9.90
N LEU A 270 0.57 17.61 -9.34
CA LEU A 270 1.64 16.70 -8.94
C LEU A 270 1.47 16.13 -7.52
N ALA A 271 0.83 16.87 -6.59
CA ALA A 271 0.68 16.44 -5.20
C ALA A 271 0.00 15.07 -5.05
N PRO A 272 -1.10 14.74 -5.74
CA PRO A 272 -1.69 13.41 -5.69
C PRO A 272 -0.77 12.32 -6.25
N VAL A 273 0.02 12.64 -7.28
CA VAL A 273 1.00 11.73 -7.88
C VAL A 273 2.12 11.41 -6.89
N PHE A 274 2.69 12.43 -6.24
CA PHE A 274 3.71 12.25 -5.20
C PHE A 274 3.17 11.50 -4.00
N ALA A 275 1.97 11.85 -3.52
CA ALA A 275 1.31 11.15 -2.42
C ALA A 275 1.12 9.66 -2.74
N PHE A 276 0.70 9.34 -3.96
CA PHE A 276 0.57 7.98 -4.47
C PHE A 276 1.92 7.25 -4.58
N LEU A 277 2.97 7.89 -5.12
CA LEU A 277 4.31 7.29 -5.20
C LEU A 277 4.90 6.99 -3.82
N VAL A 278 4.68 7.87 -2.86
CA VAL A 278 5.08 7.66 -1.46
C VAL A 278 4.34 6.46 -0.86
N GLN A 279 3.05 6.33 -1.11
CA GLN A 279 2.25 5.17 -0.72
C GLN A 279 2.82 3.87 -1.28
N MET A 280 3.25 3.89 -2.54
CA MET A 280 3.82 2.74 -3.26
C MET A 280 5.21 2.32 -2.78
N ALA A 281 6.07 3.30 -2.44
CA ALA A 281 7.46 3.04 -2.11
C ALA A 281 7.65 2.15 -0.87
N VAL A 282 6.71 2.20 0.06
CA VAL A 282 6.79 1.49 1.35
C VAL A 282 6.21 0.08 1.29
N SER A 283 5.48 -0.27 0.22
CA SER A 283 4.65 -1.48 0.16
C SER A 283 5.44 -2.80 0.00
N ARG A 284 6.45 -2.87 -0.86
CA ARG A 284 7.04 -4.15 -1.31
C ARG A 284 7.69 -5.00 -0.22
N GLN A 285 8.37 -4.40 0.74
CA GLN A 285 9.02 -5.16 1.82
C GLN A 285 8.00 -5.74 2.81
N ARG A 286 6.85 -5.06 2.97
CA ARG A 286 5.76 -5.50 3.84
C ARG A 286 5.06 -6.72 3.26
N GLU A 287 4.82 -6.75 1.96
CA GLU A 287 4.24 -7.92 1.28
C GLU A 287 5.07 -9.18 1.53
N PHE A 288 6.40 -9.08 1.36
CA PHE A 288 7.27 -10.22 1.64
C PHE A 288 7.32 -10.62 3.11
N LEU A 289 7.11 -9.67 4.01
CA LEU A 289 7.01 -9.94 5.45
C LEU A 289 5.67 -10.60 5.77
N ALA A 290 4.58 -10.17 5.15
CA ALA A 290 3.26 -10.77 5.28
C ALA A 290 3.25 -12.21 4.72
N ASP A 291 3.86 -12.44 3.55
CA ASP A 291 4.06 -13.78 2.98
C ASP A 291 4.83 -14.70 3.94
N ALA A 292 5.95 -14.22 4.47
CA ALA A 292 6.73 -14.99 5.45
C ALA A 292 5.97 -15.24 6.77
N THR A 293 5.11 -14.29 7.17
CA THR A 293 4.25 -14.45 8.34
C THR A 293 3.17 -15.49 8.08
N SER A 294 2.53 -15.48 6.89
CA SER A 294 1.58 -16.52 6.48
C SER A 294 2.19 -17.90 6.61
N VAL A 295 3.37 -18.12 6.00
CA VAL A 295 4.09 -19.40 6.09
C VAL A 295 4.42 -19.79 7.54
N ARG A 296 4.80 -18.82 8.37
CA ARG A 296 5.07 -19.06 9.80
C ARG A 296 3.83 -19.51 10.55
N LEU A 297 2.67 -18.90 10.27
CA LEU A 297 1.41 -19.21 10.96
C LEU A 297 0.80 -20.53 10.48
N THR A 298 0.78 -20.75 9.16
CA THR A 298 0.17 -21.95 8.56
C THR A 298 1.09 -23.15 8.54
N ARG A 299 2.42 -22.95 8.59
CA ARG A 299 3.44 -23.98 8.31
C ARG A 299 3.28 -24.65 6.94
N HIS A 300 2.49 -24.06 6.06
CA HIS A 300 2.12 -24.63 4.77
C HIS A 300 2.22 -23.53 3.66
N PRO A 301 3.41 -23.36 3.04
CA PRO A 301 3.59 -22.34 2.00
C PRO A 301 2.79 -22.62 0.73
N GLN A 302 2.49 -23.89 0.44
CA GLN A 302 1.79 -24.30 -0.78
C GLN A 302 0.37 -23.75 -0.85
N GLY A 303 -0.34 -23.63 0.27
CA GLY A 303 -1.68 -23.03 0.32
C GLY A 303 -1.69 -21.59 -0.21
N LEU A 304 -0.74 -20.75 0.25
CA LEU A 304 -0.63 -19.37 -0.27
C LEU A 304 -0.15 -19.34 -1.73
N ILE A 305 0.76 -20.22 -2.14
CA ILE A 305 1.23 -20.30 -3.54
C ILE A 305 0.07 -20.61 -4.48
N SER A 306 -0.71 -21.65 -4.18
CA SER A 306 -1.86 -22.06 -4.98
C SER A 306 -2.95 -20.96 -5.02
N ALA A 307 -3.21 -20.30 -3.88
CA ALA A 307 -4.11 -19.15 -3.84
C ALA A 307 -3.63 -18.01 -4.78
N LEU A 308 -2.35 -17.66 -4.73
CA LEU A 308 -1.78 -16.62 -5.60
C LEU A 308 -1.83 -17.00 -7.09
N GLU A 309 -1.69 -18.28 -7.44
CA GLU A 309 -1.85 -18.80 -8.79
C GLU A 309 -3.30 -18.63 -9.29
N LYS A 310 -4.29 -18.97 -8.46
CA LYS A 310 -5.70 -18.74 -8.78
C LYS A 310 -6.02 -17.25 -8.92
N LEU A 311 -5.55 -16.42 -8.00
CA LEU A 311 -5.68 -14.96 -8.07
C LEU A 311 -5.04 -14.36 -9.34
N ALA A 312 -3.97 -14.97 -9.84
CA ALA A 312 -3.31 -14.56 -11.08
C ALA A 312 -4.15 -14.86 -12.33
N THR A 313 -4.87 -15.98 -12.35
CA THR A 313 -5.63 -16.46 -13.52
C THR A 313 -7.06 -15.92 -13.59
N HIS A 314 -7.68 -15.54 -12.46
CA HIS A 314 -9.06 -15.10 -12.34
C HIS A 314 -9.20 -13.60 -12.05
N ALA A 315 -8.34 -12.78 -12.62
CA ALA A 315 -8.39 -11.33 -12.36
C ALA A 315 -9.63 -10.70 -13.00
N GLN A 316 -10.64 -10.42 -12.20
CA GLN A 316 -11.79 -9.60 -12.56
C GLN A 316 -11.66 -8.20 -11.93
N PRO A 317 -12.01 -7.12 -12.64
CA PRO A 317 -11.98 -5.78 -12.07
C PRO A 317 -13.02 -5.62 -10.96
N PHE A 318 -12.62 -5.12 -9.82
CA PHE A 318 -13.51 -4.84 -8.69
C PHE A 318 -14.06 -3.42 -8.77
N LYS A 319 -15.33 -3.24 -9.11
CA LYS A 319 -15.98 -1.92 -9.26
C LYS A 319 -16.08 -1.11 -7.94
N GLY A 320 -16.05 -1.75 -6.78
CA GLY A 320 -16.07 -1.12 -5.44
C GLY A 320 -14.71 -0.59 -4.96
N ALA A 321 -13.63 -0.90 -5.68
CA ALA A 321 -12.33 -0.39 -5.32
C ALA A 321 -12.15 1.07 -5.79
N ASN A 322 -11.53 1.89 -4.96
CA ASN A 322 -11.11 3.24 -5.32
C ASN A 322 -9.60 3.42 -5.16
N ARG A 323 -9.06 4.54 -5.68
CA ARG A 323 -7.62 4.81 -5.60
C ARG A 323 -7.07 4.86 -4.17
N ALA A 324 -7.91 5.22 -3.20
CA ALA A 324 -7.51 5.29 -1.80
C ALA A 324 -7.39 3.90 -1.13
N THR A 325 -8.16 2.90 -1.60
CA THR A 325 -8.20 1.56 -1.01
C THR A 325 -7.40 0.51 -1.80
N GLN A 326 -7.05 0.78 -3.08
CA GLN A 326 -6.43 -0.20 -3.98
C GLN A 326 -5.15 -0.87 -3.44
N HIS A 327 -4.38 -0.17 -2.61
CA HIS A 327 -3.12 -0.66 -2.03
C HIS A 327 -3.31 -1.60 -0.84
N MET A 328 -4.54 -1.74 -0.36
CA MET A 328 -4.88 -2.62 0.77
C MET A 328 -5.23 -4.04 0.31
N PHE A 329 -5.63 -4.20 -0.95
CA PHE A 329 -6.04 -5.48 -1.51
C PHE A 329 -4.85 -6.37 -1.82
N ILE A 330 -4.98 -7.68 -1.65
CA ILE A 330 -3.90 -8.66 -1.92
C ILE A 330 -3.46 -8.67 -3.40
N VAL A 331 -4.39 -8.33 -4.31
CA VAL A 331 -4.13 -8.12 -5.74
C VAL A 331 -4.76 -6.79 -6.16
N ASN A 332 -4.05 -6.03 -7.02
CA ASN A 332 -4.54 -4.74 -7.49
C ASN A 332 -5.89 -4.88 -8.23
N PRO A 333 -6.99 -4.31 -7.71
CA PRO A 333 -8.34 -4.49 -8.25
C PRO A 333 -8.60 -3.80 -9.60
N PHE A 334 -7.69 -2.93 -10.07
CA PHE A 334 -7.82 -2.20 -11.35
C PHE A 334 -7.03 -2.84 -12.49
N ARG A 335 -6.38 -3.97 -12.27
CA ARG A 335 -5.46 -4.54 -13.23
C ARG A 335 -6.17 -5.47 -14.20
N ASN A 336 -6.24 -5.09 -15.48
CA ASN A 336 -6.40 -6.06 -16.57
C ASN A 336 -5.05 -6.75 -16.76
N PHE A 337 -4.98 -8.06 -16.57
CA PHE A 337 -3.74 -8.87 -16.58
C PHE A 337 -2.95 -8.80 -17.90
N ARG A 338 -3.52 -8.25 -18.97
CA ARG A 338 -2.86 -8.07 -20.27
C ARG A 338 -1.94 -6.85 -20.38
N GLU A 339 -2.01 -5.90 -19.46
CA GLU A 339 -1.09 -4.76 -19.49
C GLU A 339 0.17 -5.07 -18.68
N LYS A 340 1.31 -5.11 -19.39
CA LYS A 340 2.66 -4.98 -18.80
C LYS A 340 2.79 -3.58 -18.17
N SER A 341 2.12 -3.34 -17.04
CA SER A 341 2.30 -2.06 -16.33
C SER A 341 3.75 -1.97 -15.85
N SER A 342 4.33 -0.79 -16.00
CA SER A 342 5.68 -0.50 -15.56
C SER A 342 5.87 -0.96 -14.10
N ARG A 343 6.97 -1.63 -13.80
CA ARG A 343 7.34 -2.13 -12.46
C ARG A 343 7.32 -1.03 -11.38
N LEU A 344 7.31 0.23 -11.78
CA LEU A 344 7.28 1.41 -10.89
C LEU A 344 5.89 1.73 -10.36
N MET A 345 4.82 1.39 -11.08
CA MET A 345 3.43 1.72 -10.72
C MET A 345 2.66 0.56 -10.06
N ALA A 346 3.32 -0.56 -9.78
CA ALA A 346 2.68 -1.71 -9.15
C ALA A 346 2.58 -1.53 -7.63
N THR A 347 1.35 -1.59 -7.07
CA THR A 347 1.07 -1.53 -5.62
C THR A 347 1.68 -2.70 -4.85
N HIS A 348 1.79 -3.86 -5.51
CA HIS A 348 2.35 -5.09 -4.94
C HIS A 348 3.52 -5.60 -5.79
N PRO A 349 4.45 -6.38 -5.20
CA PRO A 349 5.44 -7.10 -5.97
C PRO A 349 4.78 -8.03 -6.99
N PRO A 350 5.43 -8.32 -8.14
CA PRO A 350 4.92 -9.31 -9.08
C PRO A 350 4.61 -10.63 -8.38
N LEU A 351 3.46 -11.24 -8.68
CA LEU A 351 3.01 -12.49 -8.07
C LEU A 351 4.05 -13.61 -8.27
N GLU A 352 4.67 -13.70 -9.45
CA GLU A 352 5.75 -14.64 -9.73
C GLU A 352 6.93 -14.51 -8.75
N LEU A 353 7.29 -13.27 -8.39
CA LEU A 353 8.38 -13.04 -7.44
C LEU A 353 7.98 -13.44 -6.01
N ARG A 354 6.71 -13.24 -5.63
CA ARG A 354 6.17 -13.71 -4.35
C ARG A 354 6.18 -15.23 -4.29
N MET A 355 5.61 -15.90 -5.29
CA MET A 355 5.57 -17.37 -5.39
C MET A 355 6.97 -17.99 -5.37
N ASN A 356 7.93 -17.46 -6.14
CA ASN A 356 9.31 -17.95 -6.13
C ASN A 356 9.98 -17.81 -4.75
N ARG A 357 9.67 -16.74 -4.01
CA ARG A 357 10.17 -16.59 -2.63
C ARG A 357 9.52 -17.57 -1.67
N LEU A 358 8.22 -17.81 -1.80
CA LEU A 358 7.48 -18.78 -0.98
C LEU A 358 7.99 -20.20 -1.20
N ARG A 359 8.24 -20.63 -2.45
CA ARG A 359 8.87 -21.93 -2.78
C ARG A 359 10.22 -22.10 -2.10
N ASN A 360 11.05 -21.03 -2.08
CA ASN A 360 12.34 -21.05 -1.40
C ASN A 360 12.24 -21.09 0.14
N LEU A 361 11.11 -20.67 0.73
CA LEU A 361 10.85 -20.79 2.17
C LEU A 361 10.39 -22.20 2.54
N GLY A 362 9.72 -22.91 1.62
CA GLY A 362 9.28 -24.29 1.82
C GLY A 362 10.38 -25.35 1.76
N GLY A 363 11.60 -25.00 1.35
CA GLY A 363 12.74 -25.93 1.34
C GLY A 363 12.79 -26.85 0.11
N GLU A 364 12.03 -26.55 -0.96
CA GLU A 364 12.12 -27.20 -2.27
C GLU A 364 13.16 -26.55 -3.19
#